data_f931ae745a94a5808d3c7e317b4853fa
#
_entry.id   f931ae745a94a5808d3c7e317b4853fa
#
_cell.length_a   1.000
_cell.length_b   1.000
_cell.length_c   1.000
_cell.angle_alpha   90.00
_cell.angle_beta   90.00
_cell.angle_gamma   90.00
#
_symmetry.space_group_name_H-M   'P 1'
#
loop_
_entity.id
_entity.type
_entity.pdbx_description
1 polymer ?
#
loop_
_entity_poly.entity_id
_entity_poly.type
_entity_poly.pdbx_seq_one_letter_code
_entity_poly.pdbx_strand_id
1 'polypeptide(L)'
;VYLVPRLNPDGAELAMADKPRHIRSSTRPYPWDEPHVEGLTIEDMDGDGRILMMRIPDPHGGWKVNPNEPRLLTPRLPGEFGGQYYRVMPEGSLQHFDGVNIKPNRDIEGLDLNRNFPSFWRQEHEQMGAGPYPTSEPEVHAMVDFIAKHPNIGAAVSFHTHSGVILRDRKSVV
;
A
#
# COMPACT_ATOMS: atom_id res chain seq x y z
N VAL A 1 3.19 26.99 -17.42
CA VAL A 1 3.04 25.96 -16.36
C VAL A 1 2.21 24.83 -16.92
N TYR A 2 2.69 23.60 -16.74
CA TYR A 2 1.93 22.39 -17.05
C TYR A 2 1.36 21.83 -15.74
N LEU A 3 0.16 21.30 -15.78
CA LEU A 3 -0.50 20.72 -14.62
C LEU A 3 -1.03 19.32 -14.99
N VAL A 4 -0.62 18.32 -14.21
CA VAL A 4 -1.13 16.95 -14.29
C VAL A 4 -1.96 16.71 -13.04
N PRO A 5 -3.31 16.83 -13.10
CA PRO A 5 -4.15 16.79 -11.90
C PRO A 5 -4.27 15.39 -11.30
N ARG A 6 -4.11 14.34 -12.10
CA ARG A 6 -4.23 12.94 -11.67
C ARG A 6 -3.20 12.09 -12.40
N LEU A 7 -2.11 11.75 -11.72
CA LEU A 7 -1.11 10.83 -12.26
C LEU A 7 -1.51 9.37 -12.08
N ASN A 8 -2.26 9.06 -11.02
CA ASN A 8 -2.90 7.76 -10.81
C ASN A 8 -4.43 7.93 -10.90
N PRO A 9 -5.02 7.91 -12.09
CA PRO A 9 -6.46 8.12 -12.27
C PRO A 9 -7.28 7.01 -11.61
N ASP A 10 -6.86 5.76 -11.74
CA ASP A 10 -7.57 4.61 -11.19
C ASP A 10 -7.62 4.65 -9.66
N GLY A 11 -6.49 4.93 -9.02
CA GLY A 11 -6.44 5.09 -7.57
C GLY A 11 -7.30 6.25 -7.07
N ALA A 12 -7.37 7.35 -7.84
CA ALA A 12 -8.23 8.48 -7.51
C ALA A 12 -9.73 8.15 -7.65
N GLU A 13 -10.13 7.46 -8.70
CA GLU A 13 -11.54 7.03 -8.89
C GLU A 13 -11.96 6.04 -7.80
N LEU A 14 -11.10 5.08 -7.46
CA LEU A 14 -11.39 4.12 -6.38
C LEU A 14 -11.48 4.79 -5.00
N ALA A 15 -10.66 5.80 -4.76
CA ALA A 15 -10.73 6.55 -3.50
C ALA A 15 -11.99 7.43 -3.38
N MET A 16 -12.61 7.80 -4.51
CA MET A 16 -13.82 8.62 -4.57
C MET A 16 -15.10 7.82 -4.84
N ALA A 17 -15.01 6.51 -4.97
CA ALA A 17 -16.16 5.64 -5.20
C ALA A 17 -17.09 5.59 -3.98
N ASP A 18 -18.33 5.15 -4.17
CA ASP A 18 -19.29 4.94 -3.08
C ASP A 18 -18.76 4.00 -1.99
N LYS A 19 -17.99 3.00 -2.40
CA LYS A 19 -17.19 2.14 -1.52
C LYS A 19 -15.70 2.44 -1.74
N PRO A 20 -15.14 3.40 -1.01
CA PRO A 20 -13.80 3.89 -1.29
C PRO A 20 -12.73 2.82 -0.95
N ARG A 21 -11.83 2.61 -1.89
CA ARG A 21 -10.63 1.80 -1.70
C ARG A 21 -9.39 2.67 -1.82
N HIS A 22 -8.51 2.58 -0.84
CA HIS A 22 -7.23 3.26 -0.88
C HIS A 22 -6.19 2.37 -1.57
N ILE A 23 -5.92 2.65 -2.83
CA ILE A 23 -4.89 1.96 -3.61
C ILE A 23 -3.75 2.94 -3.93
N ARG A 24 -2.56 2.63 -3.45
CA ARG A 24 -1.33 3.37 -3.77
C ARG A 24 -0.82 3.08 -5.17
N SER A 25 -1.02 1.86 -5.63
CA SER A 25 -0.53 1.29 -6.88
C SER A 25 -1.45 1.59 -8.07
N SER A 26 -1.06 1.14 -9.25
CA SER A 26 -1.99 0.99 -10.37
C SER A 26 -2.98 -0.15 -10.07
N THR A 27 -4.10 -0.18 -10.80
CA THR A 27 -5.09 -1.28 -10.71
C THR A 27 -4.68 -2.52 -11.50
N ARG A 28 -3.56 -2.49 -12.20
CA ARG A 28 -3.07 -3.64 -12.94
C ARG A 28 -2.62 -4.75 -11.98
N PRO A 29 -2.95 -6.00 -12.28
CA PRO A 29 -2.43 -7.12 -11.51
C PRO A 29 -0.91 -7.08 -11.45
N TYR A 30 -0.38 -7.47 -10.31
CA TYR A 30 1.05 -7.58 -10.12
C TYR A 30 1.64 -8.56 -11.16
N PRO A 31 2.79 -8.24 -11.81
CA PRO A 31 3.27 -9.01 -12.95
C PRO A 31 3.76 -10.43 -12.60
N TRP A 32 3.92 -10.71 -11.33
CA TRP A 32 4.30 -12.03 -10.84
C TRP A 32 3.04 -12.76 -10.42
N ASP A 33 2.56 -13.68 -11.24
CA ASP A 33 1.46 -14.59 -10.94
C ASP A 33 1.86 -15.61 -9.84
N GLU A 34 2.27 -15.09 -8.69
CA GLU A 34 2.34 -15.93 -7.50
C GLU A 34 0.90 -16.10 -7.02
N PRO A 35 0.33 -17.30 -7.09
CA PRO A 35 -1.01 -17.52 -6.61
C PRO A 35 -1.06 -17.16 -5.12
N HIS A 36 -2.04 -16.37 -4.71
CA HIS A 36 -2.35 -16.12 -3.31
C HIS A 36 -2.91 -17.39 -2.68
N VAL A 37 -2.05 -18.36 -2.40
CA VAL A 37 -2.47 -19.71 -2.01
C VAL A 37 -2.51 -19.88 -0.50
N GLU A 38 -1.78 -19.05 0.24
CA GLU A 38 -1.63 -19.20 1.69
C GLU A 38 -1.66 -17.85 2.40
N GLY A 39 -2.48 -17.73 3.42
CA GLY A 39 -2.54 -16.55 4.27
C GLY A 39 -3.85 -15.79 4.24
N LEU A 40 -3.83 -14.57 4.77
CA LEU A 40 -4.98 -13.69 4.87
C LEU A 40 -5.14 -12.89 3.58
N THR A 41 -6.20 -13.15 2.84
CA THR A 41 -6.65 -12.28 1.75
C THR A 41 -7.52 -11.19 2.33
N ILE A 42 -7.08 -9.94 2.23
CA ILE A 42 -7.79 -8.78 2.77
C ILE A 42 -9.01 -8.50 1.89
N GLU A 43 -10.19 -8.58 2.49
CA GLU A 43 -11.46 -8.31 1.81
C GLU A 43 -12.54 -7.90 2.81
N ASP A 44 -13.56 -7.19 2.31
CA ASP A 44 -14.73 -6.79 3.07
C ASP A 44 -15.60 -8.02 3.35
N MET A 45 -15.53 -8.54 4.57
CA MET A 45 -16.19 -9.78 4.96
C MET A 45 -17.68 -9.64 5.24
N ASP A 46 -18.13 -8.48 5.69
CA ASP A 46 -19.54 -8.24 6.03
C ASP A 46 -20.29 -7.42 4.98
N GLY A 47 -19.60 -6.94 3.94
CA GLY A 47 -20.19 -6.23 2.81
C GLY A 47 -20.60 -4.77 3.13
N ASP A 48 -20.04 -4.20 4.20
CA ASP A 48 -20.33 -2.81 4.60
C ASP A 48 -19.62 -1.77 3.74
N GLY A 49 -18.72 -2.22 2.86
CA GLY A 49 -17.93 -1.39 1.95
C GLY A 49 -16.64 -0.85 2.55
N ARG A 50 -16.23 -1.37 3.70
CA ARG A 50 -15.01 -0.98 4.39
C ARG A 50 -14.15 -2.18 4.69
N ILE A 51 -12.86 -1.97 4.76
CA ILE A 51 -11.92 -2.94 5.31
C ILE A 51 -11.63 -2.51 6.75
N LEU A 52 -12.19 -3.21 7.70
CA LEU A 52 -12.00 -2.91 9.12
C LEU A 52 -10.86 -3.75 9.71
N MET A 53 -10.47 -3.40 10.94
CA MET A 53 -9.47 -4.16 11.68
C MET A 53 -10.17 -5.13 12.63
N MET A 54 -9.94 -6.42 12.43
CA MET A 54 -10.40 -7.44 13.36
C MET A 54 -9.41 -7.67 14.50
N ARG A 55 -9.92 -7.97 15.68
CA ARG A 55 -9.12 -8.39 16.82
C ARG A 55 -9.39 -9.85 17.14
N ILE A 56 -8.33 -10.62 17.22
CA ILE A 56 -8.39 -12.05 17.52
C ILE A 56 -7.80 -12.26 18.90
N PRO A 57 -8.52 -12.93 19.85
CA PRO A 57 -7.95 -13.30 21.14
C PRO A 57 -6.71 -14.16 20.93
N ASP A 58 -5.59 -13.74 21.53
CA ASP A 58 -4.32 -14.45 21.42
C ASP A 58 -3.51 -14.19 22.70
N PRO A 59 -3.18 -15.24 23.50
CA PRO A 59 -2.35 -15.06 24.70
C PRO A 59 -1.00 -14.41 24.46
N HIS A 60 -0.49 -14.51 23.24
CA HIS A 60 0.76 -13.90 22.80
C HIS A 60 0.55 -12.61 22.00
N GLY A 61 -0.69 -12.13 21.90
CA GLY A 61 -1.04 -10.92 21.18
C GLY A 61 -0.33 -9.68 21.71
N GLY A 62 -0.01 -8.76 20.81
CA GLY A 62 0.68 -7.51 21.13
C GLY A 62 -0.25 -6.39 21.60
N TRP A 63 -1.55 -6.62 21.70
CA TRP A 63 -2.56 -5.61 22.01
C TRP A 63 -3.44 -6.02 23.19
N LYS A 64 -3.92 -5.03 23.93
CA LYS A 64 -4.91 -5.20 25.01
C LYS A 64 -5.95 -4.08 24.94
N VAL A 65 -7.10 -4.27 25.56
CA VAL A 65 -8.12 -3.24 25.67
C VAL A 65 -7.56 -2.09 26.50
N ASN A 66 -7.77 -0.86 26.01
CA ASN A 66 -7.37 0.34 26.76
C ASN A 66 -8.25 0.46 28.02
N PRO A 67 -7.67 0.52 29.21
CA PRO A 67 -8.43 0.56 30.47
C PRO A 67 -9.26 1.82 30.63
N ASN A 68 -8.87 2.91 30.00
CA ASN A 68 -9.56 4.20 30.10
C ASN A 68 -10.63 4.39 29.01
N GLU A 69 -10.51 3.68 27.89
CA GLU A 69 -11.44 3.74 26.77
C GLU A 69 -11.58 2.35 26.12
N PRO A 70 -12.55 1.53 26.58
CA PRO A 70 -12.66 0.12 26.16
C PRO A 70 -12.93 -0.11 24.67
N ARG A 71 -13.29 0.93 23.94
CA ARG A 71 -13.44 0.86 22.45
C ARG A 71 -12.11 0.85 21.73
N LEU A 72 -11.03 1.23 22.40
CA LEU A 72 -9.70 1.31 21.84
C LEU A 72 -8.82 0.15 22.33
N LEU A 73 -7.81 -0.15 21.54
CA LEU A 73 -6.72 -1.03 21.91
C LEU A 73 -5.47 -0.19 22.21
N THR A 74 -4.66 -0.71 23.12
CA THR A 74 -3.33 -0.14 23.43
C THR A 74 -2.29 -1.25 23.33
N PRO A 75 -1.04 -0.94 22.95
CA PRO A 75 0.03 -1.92 22.93
C PRO A 75 0.22 -2.60 24.30
N ARG A 76 0.46 -3.90 24.27
CA ARG A 76 0.92 -4.64 25.44
C ARG A 76 2.34 -4.22 25.78
N LEU A 77 2.60 -3.92 27.04
CA LEU A 77 3.95 -3.57 27.48
C LEU A 77 4.83 -4.84 27.64
N PRO A 78 6.14 -4.72 27.42
CA PRO A 78 7.05 -5.80 27.74
C PRO A 78 6.91 -6.24 29.20
N GLY A 79 6.82 -7.55 29.42
CA GLY A 79 6.68 -8.10 30.78
C GLY A 79 5.25 -8.18 31.33
N GLU A 80 4.23 -7.77 30.60
CA GLU A 80 2.84 -7.99 30.98
C GLU A 80 2.39 -9.42 30.66
N PHE A 81 1.82 -10.10 31.67
CA PHE A 81 1.31 -11.47 31.55
C PHE A 81 -0.05 -11.62 32.25
N GLY A 82 -0.78 -12.68 31.92
CA GLY A 82 -2.01 -13.06 32.61
C GLY A 82 -3.24 -12.21 32.25
N GLY A 83 -3.12 -11.31 31.27
CA GLY A 83 -4.23 -10.51 30.76
C GLY A 83 -4.90 -11.11 29.54
N GLN A 84 -5.96 -10.46 29.10
CA GLN A 84 -6.59 -10.75 27.81
C GLN A 84 -5.89 -9.93 26.74
N TYR A 85 -5.25 -10.62 25.80
CA TYR A 85 -4.50 -10.01 24.72
C TYR A 85 -5.09 -10.36 23.38
N TYR A 86 -4.71 -9.56 22.37
CA TYR A 86 -5.25 -9.67 21.03
C TYR A 86 -4.16 -9.51 19.98
N ARG A 87 -4.33 -10.25 18.88
CA ARG A 87 -3.73 -9.96 17.60
C ARG A 87 -4.67 -9.08 16.79
N VAL A 88 -4.15 -8.08 16.10
CA VAL A 88 -4.93 -7.16 15.30
C VAL A 88 -4.45 -7.25 13.85
N MET A 89 -5.37 -7.41 12.93
CA MET A 89 -5.11 -7.50 11.50
C MET A 89 -6.32 -7.01 10.71
N PRO A 90 -6.16 -6.66 9.43
CA PRO A 90 -7.31 -6.37 8.57
C PRO A 90 -8.26 -7.55 8.50
N GLU A 91 -9.54 -7.28 8.28
CA GLU A 91 -10.50 -8.33 7.97
C GLU A 91 -10.21 -8.97 6.61
N GLY A 92 -10.63 -10.22 6.45
CA GLY A 92 -10.40 -10.98 5.25
C GLY A 92 -10.60 -12.47 5.46
N SER A 93 -10.48 -13.20 4.37
CA SER A 93 -10.52 -14.67 4.37
C SER A 93 -9.14 -15.27 4.57
N LEU A 94 -9.07 -16.31 5.37
CA LEU A 94 -7.83 -17.01 5.68
C LEU A 94 -7.80 -18.37 4.99
N GLN A 95 -6.83 -18.57 4.09
CA GLN A 95 -6.66 -19.81 3.37
C GLN A 95 -5.41 -20.57 3.85
N HIS A 96 -5.51 -21.89 3.96
CA HIS A 96 -4.42 -22.79 4.34
C HIS A 96 -3.67 -22.38 5.62
N PHE A 97 -4.45 -22.03 6.67
CA PHE A 97 -3.88 -21.64 7.95
C PHE A 97 -3.18 -22.82 8.64
N ASP A 98 -1.91 -22.64 8.97
CA ASP A 98 -1.06 -23.64 9.64
C ASP A 98 -1.33 -23.75 11.16
N GLY A 99 -2.22 -22.93 11.70
CA GLY A 99 -2.53 -22.86 13.13
C GLY A 99 -1.59 -21.95 13.93
N VAL A 100 -0.57 -21.38 13.33
CA VAL A 100 0.46 -20.61 14.03
C VAL A 100 0.61 -19.19 13.49
N ASN A 101 0.91 -19.04 12.19
CA ASN A 101 1.23 -17.76 11.60
C ASN A 101 0.20 -17.32 10.58
N ILE A 102 -0.31 -16.11 10.75
CA ILE A 102 -1.15 -15.45 9.76
C ILE A 102 -0.30 -14.43 9.02
N LYS A 103 -0.03 -14.70 7.74
CA LYS A 103 0.65 -13.77 6.85
C LYS A 103 -0.38 -13.08 5.98
N PRO A 104 -0.43 -11.74 5.95
CA PRO A 104 -1.25 -11.05 4.95
C PRO A 104 -0.75 -11.40 3.55
N ASN A 105 -1.66 -11.75 2.67
CA ASN A 105 -1.36 -11.85 1.25
C ASN A 105 -1.06 -10.46 0.69
N ARG A 106 -0.26 -10.42 -0.35
CA ARG A 106 -0.05 -9.18 -1.10
C ARG A 106 -1.34 -8.83 -1.84
N ASP A 107 -1.59 -7.54 -1.98
CA ASP A 107 -2.66 -7.09 -2.86
C ASP A 107 -2.39 -7.56 -4.30
N ILE A 108 -3.45 -7.88 -5.02
CA ILE A 108 -3.36 -8.25 -6.44
C ILE A 108 -2.76 -7.06 -7.23
N GLU A 109 -3.17 -5.86 -6.85
CA GLU A 109 -2.64 -4.62 -7.39
C GLU A 109 -1.38 -4.22 -6.63
N GLY A 110 -0.22 -4.32 -7.22
CA GLY A 110 1.04 -4.12 -6.50
C GLY A 110 2.06 -3.21 -7.16
N LEU A 111 1.82 -2.73 -8.38
CA LEU A 111 2.76 -1.87 -9.09
C LEU A 111 2.68 -0.44 -8.56
N ASP A 112 3.73 -0.02 -7.86
CA ASP A 112 3.86 1.35 -7.35
C ASP A 112 4.37 2.27 -8.45
N LEU A 113 3.50 3.15 -8.95
CA LEU A 113 3.85 4.10 -10.01
C LEU A 113 5.09 4.92 -9.66
N ASN A 114 5.30 5.25 -8.38
CA ASN A 114 6.46 5.98 -7.91
C ASN A 114 7.72 5.08 -7.74
N ARG A 115 7.69 3.85 -8.18
CA ARG A 115 8.84 2.95 -8.30
C ARG A 115 9.16 2.59 -9.74
N ASN A 116 8.29 2.99 -10.68
CA ASN A 116 8.38 2.60 -12.07
C ASN A 116 9.07 3.66 -12.96
N PHE A 117 9.42 4.84 -12.44
CA PHE A 117 10.20 5.85 -13.17
C PHE A 117 11.62 5.37 -13.46
N PRO A 118 12.22 5.76 -14.61
CA PRO A 118 13.51 5.22 -15.05
C PRO A 118 14.68 5.61 -14.15
N SER A 119 14.60 6.77 -13.48
CA SER A 119 15.66 7.24 -12.60
C SER A 119 15.80 6.36 -11.35
N PHE A 120 16.95 5.71 -11.19
CA PHE A 120 17.24 4.78 -10.10
C PHE A 120 16.27 3.58 -9.99
N TRP A 121 15.62 3.23 -11.08
CA TRP A 121 14.84 2.01 -11.14
C TRP A 121 15.72 0.79 -10.83
N ARG A 122 15.16 -0.14 -10.09
CA ARG A 122 15.77 -1.43 -9.78
C ARG A 122 14.77 -2.53 -10.03
N GLN A 123 15.28 -3.73 -10.20
CA GLN A 123 14.43 -4.90 -10.38
C GLN A 123 13.56 -5.16 -9.15
N GLU A 124 12.44 -5.83 -9.36
CA GLU A 124 11.40 -6.06 -8.36
C GLU A 124 11.91 -6.66 -7.04
N HIS A 125 12.88 -7.57 -7.10
CA HIS A 125 13.47 -8.20 -5.90
C HIS A 125 14.31 -7.23 -5.05
N GLU A 126 14.77 -6.12 -5.62
CA GLU A 126 15.46 -5.05 -4.89
C GLU A 126 14.55 -3.88 -4.54
N GLN A 127 13.50 -3.69 -5.32
CA GLN A 127 12.57 -2.57 -5.17
C GLN A 127 11.14 -3.01 -5.46
N MET A 128 10.45 -3.45 -4.42
CA MET A 128 9.07 -3.95 -4.51
C MET A 128 8.14 -2.92 -5.17
N GLY A 129 7.33 -3.39 -6.12
CA GLY A 129 6.41 -2.55 -6.87
C GLY A 129 7.01 -1.85 -8.09
N ALA A 130 8.28 -2.12 -8.42
CA ALA A 130 8.99 -1.48 -9.52
C ALA A 130 8.49 -1.89 -10.91
N GLY A 131 7.85 -3.05 -11.00
CA GLY A 131 7.39 -3.60 -12.27
C GLY A 131 8.48 -4.28 -13.09
N PRO A 132 8.13 -4.87 -14.25
CA PRO A 132 9.04 -5.69 -15.04
C PRO A 132 10.17 -4.88 -15.70
N TYR A 133 9.95 -3.61 -15.97
CA TYR A 133 10.93 -2.66 -16.53
C TYR A 133 10.49 -1.23 -16.22
N PRO A 134 11.42 -0.25 -16.26
CA PRO A 134 11.06 1.14 -16.03
C PRO A 134 10.08 1.63 -17.11
N THR A 135 9.08 2.39 -16.69
CA THR A 135 7.97 2.85 -17.56
C THR A 135 7.07 1.73 -18.11
N SER A 136 7.00 0.58 -17.43
CA SER A 136 6.05 -0.48 -17.78
C SER A 136 4.59 -0.04 -17.59
N GLU A 137 4.36 0.90 -16.68
CA GLU A 137 3.03 1.42 -16.40
C GLU A 137 2.68 2.56 -17.36
N PRO A 138 1.49 2.51 -17.99
CA PRO A 138 1.10 3.50 -19.00
C PRO A 138 1.08 4.92 -18.49
N GLU A 139 0.72 5.15 -17.24
CA GLU A 139 0.71 6.46 -16.58
C GLU A 139 2.12 7.03 -16.48
N VAL A 140 3.07 6.20 -16.05
CA VAL A 140 4.47 6.59 -15.92
C VAL A 140 5.09 6.79 -17.31
N HIS A 141 4.80 5.89 -18.24
CA HIS A 141 5.26 6.01 -19.64
C HIS A 141 4.79 7.33 -20.25
N ALA A 142 3.50 7.63 -20.13
CA ALA A 142 2.93 8.87 -20.66
C ALA A 142 3.57 10.12 -20.04
N MET A 143 3.84 10.10 -18.74
CA MET A 143 4.46 11.22 -18.04
C MET A 143 5.91 11.43 -18.45
N VAL A 144 6.69 10.35 -18.55
CA VAL A 144 8.10 10.41 -19.00
C VAL A 144 8.19 10.91 -20.44
N ASP A 145 7.34 10.38 -21.32
CA ASP A 145 7.28 10.78 -22.73
C ASP A 145 6.85 12.26 -22.87
N PHE A 146 5.89 12.69 -22.06
CA PHE A 146 5.50 14.10 -22.01
C PHE A 146 6.67 15.00 -21.61
N ILE A 147 7.38 14.68 -20.54
CA ILE A 147 8.54 15.48 -20.09
C ILE A 147 9.62 15.50 -21.15
N ALA A 148 9.92 14.36 -21.77
CA ALA A 148 10.95 14.27 -22.83
C ALA A 148 10.62 15.12 -24.06
N LYS A 149 9.34 15.25 -24.40
CA LYS A 149 8.87 16.11 -25.52
C LYS A 149 8.82 17.61 -25.19
N HIS A 150 9.00 17.99 -23.93
CA HIS A 150 8.91 19.37 -23.48
C HIS A 150 10.21 19.84 -22.82
N PRO A 151 11.28 20.09 -23.60
CA PRO A 151 12.61 20.45 -23.06
C PRO A 151 12.62 21.81 -22.33
N ASN A 152 11.53 22.56 -22.38
CA ASN A 152 11.34 23.79 -21.63
C ASN A 152 10.91 23.57 -20.17
N ILE A 153 10.71 22.32 -19.74
CA ILE A 153 10.42 21.98 -18.34
C ILE A 153 11.74 21.98 -17.57
N GLY A 154 11.97 23.01 -16.75
CA GLY A 154 13.18 23.13 -15.93
C GLY A 154 13.03 22.61 -14.49
N ALA A 155 11.79 22.36 -14.05
CA ALA A 155 11.50 21.83 -12.71
C ALA A 155 10.14 21.15 -12.67
N ALA A 156 9.96 20.22 -11.75
CA ALA A 156 8.70 19.56 -11.48
C ALA A 156 8.44 19.46 -9.97
N VAL A 157 7.18 19.52 -9.58
CA VAL A 157 6.72 19.28 -8.21
C VAL A 157 5.71 18.15 -8.23
N SER A 158 5.95 17.13 -7.44
CA SER A 158 5.02 16.00 -7.24
C SER A 158 4.41 16.08 -5.85
N PHE A 159 3.09 16.05 -5.77
CA PHE A 159 2.37 16.03 -4.51
C PHE A 159 2.09 14.60 -4.08
N HIS A 160 2.38 14.32 -2.81
CA HIS A 160 2.11 13.04 -2.16
C HIS A 160 1.23 13.24 -0.94
N THR A 161 0.50 12.19 -0.54
CA THR A 161 -0.40 12.23 0.63
C THR A 161 0.28 11.81 1.93
N HIS A 162 1.56 11.46 1.89
CA HIS A 162 2.30 10.95 3.03
C HIS A 162 3.19 12.02 3.65
N SER A 163 3.14 12.17 4.98
CA SER A 163 3.94 13.06 5.84
C SER A 163 3.98 14.53 5.37
N GLY A 164 3.80 15.49 6.28
CA GLY A 164 3.85 16.93 5.98
C GLY A 164 5.27 17.44 5.75
N VAL A 165 5.98 16.90 4.76
CA VAL A 165 7.38 17.23 4.46
C VAL A 165 7.55 17.67 3.02
N ILE A 166 8.53 18.53 2.77
CA ILE A 166 9.01 18.90 1.44
C ILE A 166 10.32 18.14 1.20
N LEU A 167 10.29 17.21 0.26
CA LEU A 167 11.47 16.47 -0.15
C LEU A 167 12.08 17.14 -1.39
N ARG A 168 13.40 17.28 -1.37
CA ARG A 168 14.18 17.73 -2.52
C ARG A 168 15.01 16.56 -3.04
N ASP A 169 14.88 16.26 -4.30
CA ASP A 169 15.79 15.33 -4.96
C ASP A 169 17.20 15.94 -5.02
N ARG A 170 18.18 15.26 -4.46
CA ARG A 170 19.59 15.70 -4.46
C ARG A 170 20.36 15.24 -5.69
N LYS A 171 19.76 14.41 -6.55
CA LYS A 171 20.47 13.72 -7.63
C LYS A 171 20.20 14.29 -9.02
N SER A 172 19.38 15.32 -9.11
CA SER A 172 19.15 16.05 -10.36
C SER A 172 20.15 17.17 -10.60
N VAL A 173 21.41 16.97 -10.20
CA VAL A 173 22.50 17.87 -10.64
C VAL A 173 23.33 17.08 -11.62
N VAL A 174 23.01 17.22 -12.86
CA VAL A 174 23.92 16.99 -13.98
C VAL A 174 24.43 18.33 -14.42
#